data_03b8d11b580fa265d992a06c263d0d76
#
_entry.id   03b8d11b580fa265d992a06c263d0d76
#
_cell.length_a   1.000
_cell.length_b   1.000
_cell.length_c   1.000
_cell.angle_alpha   90.00
_cell.angle_beta   90.00
_cell.angle_gamma   90.00
#
_symmetry.space_group_name_H-M   'P 1'
#
loop_
_entity.id
_entity.type
_entity.pdbx_description
1 polymer ?
#
loop_
_entity_poly.entity_id
_entity_poly.type
_entity_poly.pdbx_seq_one_letter_code
_entity_poly.pdbx_strand_id
1 'polypeptide(L)'
;MPICYIEGPSGLSKTIKKQLITSTLESLVSAYQMPDDRVFLKENSIVDIGHTSHEDVASYEIQVKNARPVCVIQAPEGLPIEARRILMSDLTGHIAKAYELKDLRDVLIFIQEYPLDVVANNGTLQSENPEFSSPATQG
;
A
#
# COMPACT_ATOMS: atom_id res chain seq x y z
N MET A 1 13.09 3.93 -2.11
CA MET A 1 12.49 2.66 -2.58
C MET A 1 11.23 2.33 -1.79
N PRO A 2 10.09 2.92 -2.14
CA PRO A 2 8.83 2.51 -1.53
C PRO A 2 8.45 1.08 -1.92
N ILE A 3 7.98 0.34 -0.95
CA ILE A 3 7.46 -1.00 -1.14
C ILE A 3 6.02 -1.02 -0.68
N CYS A 4 5.13 -1.53 -1.51
CA CYS A 4 3.71 -1.62 -1.19
C CYS A 4 3.29 -3.08 -1.15
N TYR A 5 2.64 -3.46 -0.06
CA TYR A 5 2.04 -4.78 0.10
C TYR A 5 0.53 -4.62 0.10
N ILE A 6 -0.13 -5.28 -0.85
CA ILE A 6 -1.58 -5.34 -0.89
C ILE A 6 -1.98 -6.78 -0.58
N GLU A 7 -2.84 -6.95 0.41
CA GLU A 7 -3.35 -8.25 0.81
C GLU A 7 -4.87 -8.24 0.80
N GLY A 8 -5.46 -9.21 0.11
CA GLY A 8 -6.90 -9.31 -0.02
C GLY A 8 -7.34 -10.71 -0.41
N PRO A 9 -8.65 -10.94 -0.50
CA PRO A 9 -9.18 -12.25 -0.85
C PRO A 9 -8.81 -12.64 -2.27
N SER A 10 -8.74 -13.95 -2.51
CA SER A 10 -8.47 -14.51 -3.84
C SER A 10 -9.66 -14.28 -4.78
N GLY A 11 -9.41 -14.42 -6.07
CA GLY A 11 -10.44 -14.37 -7.11
C GLY A 11 -10.29 -13.25 -8.10
N LEU A 12 -9.28 -12.39 -7.96
CA LEU A 12 -8.98 -11.41 -8.99
C LEU A 12 -8.46 -12.09 -10.25
N SER A 13 -8.94 -11.65 -11.41
CA SER A 13 -8.40 -12.12 -12.68
C SER A 13 -6.96 -11.66 -12.86
N LYS A 14 -6.21 -12.36 -13.73
CA LYS A 14 -4.83 -11.97 -14.04
C LYS A 14 -4.76 -10.55 -14.60
N THR A 15 -5.72 -10.15 -15.40
CA THR A 15 -5.80 -8.80 -15.98
C THR A 15 -6.00 -7.75 -14.88
N ILE A 16 -6.92 -8.00 -13.95
CA ILE A 16 -7.18 -7.08 -12.83
C ILE A 16 -5.97 -6.97 -11.91
N LYS A 17 -5.32 -8.07 -11.60
CA LYS A 17 -4.07 -8.06 -10.80
C LYS A 17 -3.01 -7.18 -11.46
N LYS A 18 -2.81 -7.35 -12.76
CA LYS A 18 -1.84 -6.57 -13.52
C LYS A 18 -2.18 -5.08 -13.49
N GLN A 19 -3.45 -4.72 -13.68
CA GLN A 19 -3.90 -3.33 -13.63
C GLN A 19 -3.68 -2.73 -12.24
N LEU A 20 -4.02 -3.46 -11.19
CA LEU A 20 -3.85 -3.00 -9.81
C LEU A 20 -2.37 -2.74 -9.50
N ILE A 21 -1.50 -3.70 -9.84
CA ILE A 21 -0.06 -3.55 -9.62
C ILE A 21 0.50 -2.36 -10.40
N THR A 22 0.14 -2.24 -11.67
CA THR A 22 0.62 -1.15 -12.54
C THR A 22 0.16 0.22 -12.03
N SER A 23 -1.12 0.36 -11.70
CA SER A 23 -1.67 1.62 -11.19
C SER A 23 -1.06 2.00 -9.84
N THR A 24 -0.82 1.01 -8.98
CA THR A 24 -0.16 1.23 -7.68
C THR A 24 1.27 1.71 -7.87
N LEU A 25 2.03 1.07 -8.76
CA LEU A 25 3.39 1.51 -9.08
C LEU A 25 3.42 2.96 -9.59
N GLU A 26 2.51 3.30 -10.48
CA GLU A 26 2.42 4.67 -11.02
C GLU A 26 2.17 5.70 -9.91
N SER A 27 1.29 5.37 -8.97
CA SER A 27 1.00 6.25 -7.84
C SER A 27 2.21 6.41 -6.90
N LEU A 28 2.95 5.33 -6.63
CA LEU A 28 4.15 5.38 -5.81
C LEU A 28 5.25 6.21 -6.48
N VAL A 29 5.49 6.00 -7.76
CA VAL A 29 6.48 6.76 -8.52
C VAL A 29 6.13 8.25 -8.53
N SER A 30 4.87 8.57 -8.73
CA SER A 30 4.40 9.96 -8.71
C SER A 30 4.62 10.64 -7.37
N ALA A 31 4.41 9.91 -6.27
CA ALA A 31 4.54 10.46 -4.92
C ALA A 31 6.00 10.58 -4.46
N TYR A 32 6.78 9.52 -4.63
CA TYR A 32 8.12 9.42 -4.05
C TYR A 32 9.26 9.75 -5.01
N GLN A 33 9.08 9.52 -6.31
CA GLN A 33 10.10 9.79 -7.34
C GLN A 33 11.44 9.11 -7.03
N MET A 34 11.39 7.88 -6.56
CA MET A 34 12.56 7.07 -6.20
C MET A 34 12.65 5.83 -7.09
N PRO A 35 13.85 5.28 -7.28
CA PRO A 35 14.01 4.03 -8.04
C PRO A 35 13.55 2.80 -7.23
N ASP A 36 13.36 1.69 -7.94
CA ASP A 36 13.11 0.37 -7.38
C ASP A 36 11.83 0.24 -6.54
N ASP A 37 10.77 0.94 -6.92
CA ASP A 37 9.48 0.76 -6.29
C ASP A 37 8.96 -0.66 -6.54
N ARG A 38 8.39 -1.27 -5.52
CA ARG A 38 7.90 -2.65 -5.60
C ARG A 38 6.48 -2.75 -5.06
N VAL A 39 5.67 -3.56 -5.74
CA VAL A 39 4.32 -3.87 -5.29
C VAL A 39 4.17 -5.37 -5.20
N PHE A 40 3.74 -5.84 -4.05
CA PHE A 40 3.42 -7.24 -3.80
C PHE A 40 1.92 -7.38 -3.56
N LEU A 41 1.31 -8.28 -4.30
CA LEU A 41 -0.10 -8.59 -4.16
C LEU A 41 -0.23 -10.02 -3.64
N LYS A 42 -0.81 -10.15 -2.44
CA LYS A 42 -1.04 -11.44 -1.80
C LYS A 42 -2.52 -11.73 -1.74
N GLU A 43 -2.89 -12.95 -2.10
CA GLU A 43 -4.25 -13.43 -2.06
C GLU A 43 -4.47 -14.40 -0.90
N ASN A 44 -5.59 -14.22 -0.22
CA ASN A 44 -6.05 -15.14 0.82
C ASN A 44 -7.40 -15.70 0.42
N SER A 45 -7.55 -17.02 0.40
CA SER A 45 -8.83 -17.65 0.03
C SER A 45 -9.86 -17.54 1.16
N ILE A 46 -9.42 -17.56 2.41
CA ILE A 46 -10.27 -17.42 3.60
C ILE A 46 -9.51 -16.54 4.58
N VAL A 47 -10.22 -15.57 5.15
CA VAL A 47 -9.65 -14.67 6.16
C VAL A 47 -10.56 -14.65 7.38
N ASP A 48 -10.01 -15.01 8.52
CA ASP A 48 -10.69 -14.88 9.80
C ASP A 48 -10.42 -13.47 10.34
N ILE A 49 -11.48 -12.73 10.61
CA ILE A 49 -11.37 -11.34 11.03
C ILE A 49 -12.06 -11.13 12.37
N GLY A 50 -11.30 -10.57 13.30
CA GLY A 50 -11.87 -10.00 14.51
C GLY A 50 -11.85 -8.49 14.43
N HIS A 51 -12.94 -7.84 14.75
CA HIS A 51 -13.02 -6.38 14.78
C HIS A 51 -14.03 -5.90 15.79
N THR A 52 -13.91 -4.64 16.17
CA THR A 52 -14.95 -3.97 16.97
C THR A 52 -15.80 -3.09 16.07
N SER A 53 -17.11 -3.10 16.32
CA SER A 53 -18.03 -2.20 15.63
C SER A 53 -18.05 -0.82 16.29
N HIS A 54 -18.82 0.11 15.71
CA HIS A 54 -19.07 1.43 16.31
C HIS A 54 -19.71 1.37 17.70
N GLU A 55 -20.27 0.21 18.07
CA GLU A 55 -20.90 -0.03 19.36
C GLU A 55 -19.95 -0.71 20.34
N ASP A 56 -18.66 -0.74 20.03
CA ASP A 56 -17.62 -1.40 20.82
C ASP A 56 -17.88 -2.89 21.06
N VAL A 57 -18.60 -3.51 20.14
CA VAL A 57 -18.85 -4.94 20.17
C VAL A 57 -17.80 -5.66 19.36
N ALA A 58 -17.06 -6.56 20.00
CA ALA A 58 -16.14 -7.45 19.32
C ALA A 58 -16.92 -8.45 18.46
N SER A 59 -16.51 -8.61 17.21
CA SER A 59 -17.10 -9.57 16.31
C SER A 59 -16.04 -10.40 15.61
N TYR A 60 -16.44 -11.61 15.24
CA TYR A 60 -15.63 -12.55 14.48
C TYR A 60 -16.40 -12.93 13.23
N GLU A 61 -15.71 -12.92 12.10
CA GLU A 61 -16.31 -13.38 10.85
C GLU A 61 -15.28 -14.07 9.96
N ILE A 62 -15.76 -14.94 9.10
CA ILE A 62 -14.98 -15.57 8.06
C ILE A 62 -15.29 -14.84 6.76
N GLN A 63 -14.29 -14.15 6.20
CA GLN A 63 -14.45 -13.45 4.93
C GLN A 63 -14.17 -14.37 3.76
N VAL A 64 -15.22 -14.66 3.00
CA VAL A 64 -15.13 -15.46 1.78
C VAL A 64 -15.48 -14.62 0.56
N LYS A 65 -16.40 -13.66 0.71
CA LYS A 65 -16.95 -12.88 -0.40
C LYS A 65 -16.76 -11.37 -0.27
N ASN A 66 -16.63 -10.85 0.95
CA ASN A 66 -16.48 -9.42 1.17
C ASN A 66 -15.01 -9.08 1.22
N ALA A 67 -14.56 -8.38 0.20
CA ALA A 67 -13.17 -7.91 0.16
C ALA A 67 -12.96 -6.83 1.22
N ARG A 68 -11.98 -7.04 2.08
CA ARG A 68 -11.45 -6.02 2.99
C ARG A 68 -9.95 -5.99 2.85
N PRO A 69 -9.46 -5.46 1.73
CA PRO A 69 -8.02 -5.44 1.47
C PRO A 69 -7.31 -4.48 2.42
N VAL A 70 -6.08 -4.85 2.75
CA VAL A 70 -5.17 -4.01 3.54
C VAL A 70 -3.96 -3.72 2.66
N CYS A 71 -3.54 -2.47 2.66
CA CYS A 71 -2.36 -2.03 1.95
C CYS A 71 -1.37 -1.43 2.95
N VAL A 72 -0.13 -1.89 2.91
CA VAL A 72 0.95 -1.36 3.73
C VAL A 72 2.04 -0.84 2.81
N ILE A 73 2.40 0.43 2.97
CA ILE A 73 3.49 1.05 2.23
C ILE A 73 4.64 1.26 3.20
N GLN A 74 5.81 0.69 2.87
CA GLN A 74 7.05 0.95 3.59
C GLN A 74 7.88 1.91 2.73
N ALA A 75 8.16 3.09 3.24
CA ALA A 75 8.75 4.15 2.44
C ALA A 75 9.61 5.10 3.27
N PRO A 76 10.52 5.82 2.61
CA PRO A 76 11.31 6.85 3.29
C PRO A 76 10.44 7.91 3.93
N GLU A 77 10.86 8.38 5.10
CA GLU A 77 10.20 9.48 5.79
C GLU A 77 10.29 10.79 5.01
N GLY A 78 9.42 11.73 5.34
CA GLY A 78 9.48 13.08 4.81
C GLY A 78 8.51 13.37 3.67
N LEU A 79 7.63 12.43 3.31
CA LEU A 79 6.62 12.72 2.29
C LEU A 79 5.68 13.82 2.79
N PRO A 80 5.53 14.95 2.05
CA PRO A 80 4.64 16.03 2.46
C PRO A 80 3.19 15.58 2.60
N ILE A 81 2.45 16.22 3.49
CA ILE A 81 1.07 15.84 3.78
C ILE A 81 0.16 15.87 2.54
N GLU A 82 0.36 16.83 1.65
CA GLU A 82 -0.45 16.90 0.43
C GLU A 82 -0.17 15.72 -0.51
N ALA A 83 1.10 15.33 -0.64
CA ALA A 83 1.47 14.15 -1.42
C ALA A 83 0.89 12.87 -0.81
N ARG A 84 0.85 12.77 0.53
CA ARG A 84 0.20 11.65 1.22
C ARG A 84 -1.29 11.59 0.92
N ARG A 85 -1.97 12.72 0.94
CA ARG A 85 -3.41 12.78 0.64
C ARG A 85 -3.69 12.28 -0.77
N ILE A 86 -2.91 12.72 -1.75
CA ILE A 86 -3.04 12.29 -3.14
C ILE A 86 -2.78 10.79 -3.26
N LEU A 87 -1.68 10.31 -2.68
CA LEU A 87 -1.31 8.89 -2.72
C LEU A 87 -2.39 8.02 -2.10
N MET A 88 -2.89 8.37 -0.91
CA MET A 88 -3.92 7.60 -0.21
C MET A 88 -5.23 7.57 -0.99
N SER A 89 -5.62 8.69 -1.58
CA SER A 89 -6.82 8.78 -2.41
C SER A 89 -6.70 7.92 -3.67
N ASP A 90 -5.57 8.00 -4.36
CA ASP A 90 -5.34 7.24 -5.58
C ASP A 90 -5.33 5.73 -5.30
N LEU A 91 -4.60 5.30 -4.29
CA LEU A 91 -4.52 3.87 -3.93
C LEU A 91 -5.87 3.32 -3.47
N THR A 92 -6.62 4.09 -2.70
CA THR A 92 -7.97 3.69 -2.30
C THR A 92 -8.84 3.44 -3.53
N GLY A 93 -8.78 4.34 -4.51
CA GLY A 93 -9.51 4.18 -5.77
C GLY A 93 -9.09 2.96 -6.56
N HIS A 94 -7.79 2.70 -6.68
CA HIS A 94 -7.28 1.54 -7.41
C HIS A 94 -7.70 0.23 -6.76
N ILE A 95 -7.59 0.14 -5.43
CA ILE A 95 -7.95 -1.05 -4.68
C ILE A 95 -9.47 -1.29 -4.72
N ALA A 96 -10.26 -0.25 -4.50
CA ALA A 96 -11.71 -0.35 -4.54
C ALA A 96 -12.20 -0.81 -5.92
N LYS A 97 -11.60 -0.30 -6.99
CA LYS A 97 -11.94 -0.71 -8.36
C LYS A 97 -11.59 -2.17 -8.60
N ALA A 98 -10.39 -2.61 -8.21
CA ALA A 98 -9.93 -3.98 -8.43
C ALA A 98 -10.82 -5.01 -7.72
N TYR A 99 -11.19 -4.74 -6.48
CA TYR A 99 -12.00 -5.64 -5.66
C TYR A 99 -13.51 -5.36 -5.74
N GLU A 100 -13.91 -4.42 -6.59
CA GLU A 100 -15.33 -4.05 -6.76
C GLU A 100 -16.01 -3.67 -5.45
N LEU A 101 -15.31 -2.89 -4.63
CA LEU A 101 -15.83 -2.46 -3.33
C LEU A 101 -16.83 -1.32 -3.48
N LYS A 102 -17.97 -1.45 -2.80
CA LYS A 102 -19.01 -0.41 -2.77
C LYS A 102 -18.75 0.63 -1.69
N ASP A 103 -18.04 0.25 -0.63
CA ASP A 103 -17.75 1.11 0.50
C ASP A 103 -16.24 1.30 0.62
N LEU A 104 -15.80 2.55 0.44
CA LEU A 104 -14.37 2.89 0.52
C LEU A 104 -13.78 2.68 1.93
N ARG A 105 -14.63 2.61 2.97
CA ARG A 105 -14.19 2.31 4.33
C ARG A 105 -13.64 0.90 4.47
N ASP A 106 -13.92 0.02 3.50
CA ASP A 106 -13.37 -1.33 3.48
C ASP A 106 -11.90 -1.35 3.04
N VAL A 107 -11.34 -0.24 2.58
CA VAL A 107 -9.93 -0.13 2.19
C VAL A 107 -9.16 0.52 3.33
N LEU A 108 -8.15 -0.19 3.82
CA LEU A 108 -7.27 0.31 4.88
C LEU A 108 -5.85 0.40 4.36
N ILE A 109 -5.24 1.57 4.46
CA ILE A 109 -3.90 1.82 3.96
C ILE A 109 -3.03 2.43 5.08
N PHE A 110 -1.85 1.86 5.27
CA PHE A 110 -0.84 2.38 6.19
C PHE A 110 0.40 2.81 5.45
N ILE A 111 1.02 3.90 5.90
CA ILE A 111 2.39 4.24 5.52
C ILE A 111 3.26 4.03 6.76
N GLN A 112 4.24 3.14 6.62
CA GLN A 112 5.29 2.91 7.62
C GLN A 112 6.54 3.60 7.10
N GLU A 113 6.93 4.67 7.75
CA GLU A 113 8.07 5.46 7.34
C GLU A 113 9.35 5.00 8.02
N TYR A 114 10.47 5.11 7.30
CA TYR A 114 11.78 4.80 7.82
C TYR A 114 12.79 5.87 7.37
N PRO A 115 13.83 6.14 8.19
CA PRO A 115 14.96 6.94 7.73
C PRO A 115 15.83 6.13 6.78
N LEU A 116 16.50 6.79 5.85
CA LEU A 116 17.31 6.12 4.83
C LEU A 116 18.53 5.39 5.41
N ASP A 117 18.93 5.68 6.63
CA ASP A 117 20.08 5.05 7.28
C ASP A 117 19.78 3.69 7.93
N VAL A 118 18.56 3.19 7.83
CA VAL A 118 18.19 1.86 8.34
C VAL A 118 17.88 0.87 7.20
N VAL A 119 18.06 1.27 5.95
CA VAL A 119 17.79 0.44 4.78
C VAL A 119 19.01 0.38 3.90
N ALA A 120 19.40 -0.81 3.50
CA ALA A 120 20.51 -1.03 2.58
C ALA A 120 20.02 -1.63 1.27
N ASN A 121 20.66 -1.23 0.22
CA ASN A 121 20.46 -1.80 -1.10
C ASN A 121 21.84 -2.07 -1.68
N ASN A 122 22.04 -3.29 -2.19
CA ASN A 122 23.33 -3.72 -2.74
C ASN A 122 24.49 -3.55 -1.74
N GLY A 123 24.23 -3.75 -0.44
CA GLY A 123 25.26 -3.64 0.60
C GLY A 123 25.58 -2.22 1.05
N THR A 124 24.93 -1.20 0.50
CA THR A 124 25.16 0.21 0.83
C THR A 124 23.87 0.81 1.43
N LEU A 125 24.03 1.62 2.48
CA LEU A 125 22.88 2.32 3.06
C LEU A 125 22.26 3.28 2.04
N GLN A 126 20.94 3.34 2.02
CA GLN A 126 20.24 4.25 1.10
C GLN A 126 20.58 5.71 1.36
N SER A 127 20.87 6.07 2.62
CA SER A 127 21.29 7.43 2.98
C SER A 127 22.61 7.85 2.34
N GLU A 128 23.44 6.88 1.94
CA GLU A 128 24.74 7.10 1.31
C GLU A 128 24.68 6.99 -0.21
N ASN A 129 23.51 6.69 -0.78
CA ASN A 129 23.30 6.53 -2.21
C ASN A 129 22.41 7.64 -2.76
N PRO A 130 22.96 8.54 -3.62
CA PRO A 130 22.17 9.65 -4.18
C PRO A 130 20.95 9.22 -4.98
N GLU A 131 20.94 8.00 -5.53
CA GLU A 131 19.79 7.49 -6.30
C GLU A 131 18.51 7.39 -5.46
N PHE A 132 18.64 7.26 -4.13
CA PHE A 132 17.51 7.16 -3.24
C PHE A 132 17.06 8.48 -2.62
N SER A 133 17.67 9.59 -3.01
CA SER A 133 17.19 10.91 -2.65
C SER A 133 15.91 11.23 -3.43
N SER A 134 14.85 11.64 -2.74
CA SER A 134 13.61 12.07 -3.38
C SER A 134 13.28 13.50 -2.99
N PRO A 135 12.37 14.17 -3.72
CA PRO A 135 11.88 15.50 -3.30
C PRO A 135 11.31 15.51 -1.87
N ALA A 136 10.79 14.39 -1.41
CA ALA A 136 10.25 14.24 -0.06
C ALA A 136 11.35 14.26 1.02
N THR A 137 12.58 13.83 0.69
CA THR A 137 13.70 13.71 1.64
C THR A 137 14.79 14.77 1.41
N GLN A 138 14.67 15.57 0.37
CA GLN A 138 15.53 16.73 0.12
C GLN A 138 15.02 17.88 0.97
N GLY A 139 15.49 17.92 2.19
CA GLY A 139 15.10 18.93 3.16
C GLY A 139 15.50 20.33 2.85
#